data_3fb07065d87c3b566e41d6ea2ed866f9
#
_entry.id   3fb07065d87c3b566e41d6ea2ed866f9
#
_cell.length_a   1.000
_cell.length_b   1.000
_cell.length_c   1.000
_cell.angle_alpha   90.00
_cell.angle_beta   90.00
_cell.angle_gamma   90.00
#
_symmetry.space_group_name_H-M   'P 1'
#
loop_
_entity.id
_entity.type
_entity.pdbx_description
1 polymer ?
#
loop_
_entity_poly.entity_id
_entity_poly.type
_entity_poly.pdbx_seq_one_letter_code
_entity_poly.pdbx_strand_id
1 'polypeptide(L)'
;MEPEPYLRGLAEVAARQAPVSVRVVDSSADALPAADASMDAAVASLVLCSVPDQARALAELHRVLRPGRELRFFEHVRADTVGLARVQRLADLIWPTLLGGCHTSRDTLAAITTAGFEVTSLQRFRFPESRLPQPAAPHVLGVAHRPTSPQARDSLRSALG
;
A
#
# COMPACT_ATOMS: atom_id res chain seq x y z
N MET A 1 0.62 1.82 13.06
CA MET A 1 -0.77 1.86 13.50
C MET A 1 -1.43 0.52 13.25
N GLU A 2 -2.39 0.16 14.08
CA GLU A 2 -3.10 -1.11 14.00
C GLU A 2 -4.46 -0.96 14.68
N PRO A 3 -5.57 -1.03 13.96
CA PRO A 3 -6.90 -0.88 14.54
C PRO A 3 -7.39 -2.12 15.29
N GLU A 4 -6.91 -3.31 14.91
CA GLU A 4 -7.34 -4.55 15.55
C GLU A 4 -6.64 -4.73 16.91
N PRO A 5 -7.38 -4.88 18.04
CA PRO A 5 -6.80 -4.85 19.39
C PRO A 5 -5.78 -5.97 19.66
N TYR A 6 -6.01 -7.18 19.16
CA TYR A 6 -5.10 -8.30 19.38
C TYR A 6 -3.76 -8.09 18.63
N LEU A 7 -3.82 -7.70 17.34
CA LEU A 7 -2.64 -7.40 16.54
C LEU A 7 -1.90 -6.17 17.09
N ARG A 8 -2.63 -5.17 17.58
CA ARG A 8 -2.04 -4.00 18.23
C ARG A 8 -1.24 -4.39 19.47
N GLY A 9 -1.77 -5.30 20.30
CA GLY A 9 -1.03 -5.84 21.46
C GLY A 9 0.28 -6.53 21.07
N LEU A 10 0.27 -7.32 19.98
CA LEU A 10 1.48 -7.95 19.44
C LEU A 10 2.48 -6.90 18.91
N ALA A 11 1.99 -5.88 18.21
CA ALA A 11 2.82 -4.79 17.71
C ALA A 11 3.46 -4.00 18.87
N GLU A 12 2.75 -3.76 19.97
CA GLU A 12 3.31 -3.12 21.18
C GLU A 12 4.41 -3.94 21.84
N VAL A 13 4.26 -5.28 21.85
CA VAL A 13 5.34 -6.17 22.34
C VAL A 13 6.57 -6.04 21.46
N ALA A 14 6.40 -6.09 20.14
CA ALA A 14 7.50 -5.92 19.18
C ALA A 14 8.14 -4.53 19.28
N ALA A 15 7.34 -3.49 19.47
CA ALA A 15 7.81 -2.10 19.61
C ALA A 15 8.77 -1.92 20.79
N ARG A 16 8.54 -2.61 21.91
CA ARG A 16 9.43 -2.58 23.08
C ARG A 16 10.80 -3.20 22.83
N GLN A 17 10.91 -4.08 21.84
CA GLN A 17 12.15 -4.75 21.45
C GLN A 17 12.86 -4.07 20.26
N ALA A 18 12.24 -3.05 19.68
CA ALA A 18 12.79 -2.34 18.53
C ALA A 18 14.03 -1.52 18.94
N PRO A 19 15.06 -1.42 18.07
CA PRO A 19 16.26 -0.63 18.35
C PRO A 19 16.01 0.89 18.27
N VAL A 20 14.80 1.30 17.90
CA VAL A 20 14.37 2.69 17.80
C VAL A 20 13.05 2.88 18.57
N SER A 21 12.75 4.12 18.94
CA SER A 21 11.46 4.42 19.59
C SER A 21 10.30 4.20 18.61
N VAL A 22 9.39 3.29 18.96
CA VAL A 22 8.19 2.99 18.17
C VAL A 22 6.96 3.24 19.02
N ARG A 23 6.03 4.03 18.50
CA ARG A 23 4.72 4.25 19.07
C ARG A 23 3.66 3.53 18.25
N VAL A 24 3.01 2.55 18.83
CA VAL A 24 1.84 1.90 18.23
C VAL A 24 0.61 2.73 18.58
N VAL A 25 -0.26 2.97 17.60
CA VAL A 25 -1.48 3.77 17.79
C VAL A 25 -2.70 3.03 17.25
N ASP A 26 -3.81 3.20 17.93
CA ASP A 26 -5.13 2.76 17.49
C ASP A 26 -5.63 3.72 16.41
N SER A 27 -5.51 3.32 15.16
CA SER A 27 -5.95 4.11 14.02
C SER A 27 -6.00 3.26 12.77
N SER A 28 -6.87 3.63 11.85
CA SER A 28 -6.98 3.03 10.51
C SER A 28 -6.20 3.84 9.48
N ALA A 29 -5.95 3.23 8.32
CA ALA A 29 -5.17 3.86 7.26
C ALA A 29 -5.91 5.02 6.57
N ASP A 30 -7.23 5.09 6.69
CA ASP A 30 -8.10 6.13 6.13
C ASP A 30 -8.28 7.35 7.05
N ALA A 31 -7.64 7.35 8.24
CA ALA A 31 -7.66 8.46 9.20
C ALA A 31 -6.36 8.46 10.03
N LEU A 32 -5.25 8.87 9.41
CA LEU A 32 -3.94 8.88 10.06
C LEU A 32 -3.85 9.95 11.16
N PRO A 33 -3.44 9.61 12.39
CA PRO A 33 -3.34 10.57 13.50
C PRO A 33 -2.05 11.39 13.41
N ALA A 34 -1.86 12.07 12.30
CA ALA A 34 -0.71 12.91 12.00
C ALA A 34 -1.17 14.17 11.26
N ALA A 35 -0.51 15.29 11.53
CA ALA A 35 -0.79 16.55 10.85
C ALA A 35 -0.36 16.50 9.36
N ASP A 36 -0.91 17.41 8.57
CA ASP A 36 -0.53 17.58 7.17
C ASP A 36 0.97 17.85 7.05
N ALA A 37 1.61 17.24 6.06
CA ALA A 37 3.03 17.44 5.76
C ALA A 37 3.94 17.36 7.01
N SER A 38 3.70 16.40 7.90
CA SER A 38 4.46 16.23 9.15
C SER A 38 5.43 15.04 9.12
N MET A 39 5.26 14.10 8.18
CA MET A 39 6.05 12.87 8.12
C MET A 39 7.14 12.94 7.05
N ASP A 40 8.31 12.39 7.36
CA ASP A 40 9.47 12.33 6.46
C ASP A 40 9.47 11.06 5.58
N ALA A 41 8.77 10.02 6.00
CA ALA A 41 8.56 8.79 5.23
C ALA A 41 7.29 8.09 5.69
N ALA A 42 6.74 7.26 4.82
CA ALA A 42 5.66 6.32 5.14
C ALA A 42 5.99 4.94 4.59
N VAL A 43 5.51 3.90 5.28
CA VAL A 43 5.63 2.51 4.84
C VAL A 43 4.24 1.87 4.84
N ALA A 44 3.87 1.27 3.72
CA ALA A 44 2.69 0.43 3.58
C ALA A 44 3.13 -1.00 3.25
N SER A 45 2.84 -1.94 4.13
CA SER A 45 3.22 -3.35 3.96
C SER A 45 1.99 -4.22 4.10
N LEU A 46 1.47 -4.75 2.99
CA LEU A 46 0.25 -5.56 2.91
C LEU A 46 -0.99 -4.88 3.52
N VAL A 47 -1.03 -3.55 3.44
CA VAL A 47 -2.11 -2.70 3.96
C VAL A 47 -3.04 -2.26 2.83
N LEU A 48 -2.49 -1.74 1.72
CA LEU A 48 -3.28 -1.19 0.63
C LEU A 48 -4.15 -2.24 -0.08
N CYS A 49 -3.72 -3.49 -0.08
CA CYS A 49 -4.54 -4.59 -0.59
C CYS A 49 -5.73 -4.94 0.32
N SER A 50 -5.69 -4.55 1.61
CA SER A 50 -6.65 -5.00 2.64
C SER A 50 -7.58 -3.91 3.15
N VAL A 51 -7.20 -2.63 3.04
CA VAL A 51 -8.05 -1.51 3.52
C VAL A 51 -9.38 -1.44 2.77
N PRO A 52 -10.48 -1.08 3.42
CA PRO A 52 -11.78 -0.93 2.76
C PRO A 52 -11.75 0.09 1.61
N ASP A 53 -11.17 1.27 1.84
CA ASP A 53 -11.04 2.34 0.85
C ASP A 53 -9.55 2.65 0.60
N GLN A 54 -9.02 2.07 -0.48
CA GLN A 54 -7.63 2.25 -0.89
C GLN A 54 -7.32 3.69 -1.31
N ALA A 55 -8.27 4.37 -1.97
CA ALA A 55 -8.08 5.75 -2.43
C ALA A 55 -7.97 6.70 -1.23
N ARG A 56 -8.82 6.52 -0.23
CA ARG A 56 -8.79 7.31 1.00
C ARG A 56 -7.51 7.08 1.81
N ALA A 57 -7.09 5.81 1.95
CA ALA A 57 -5.83 5.49 2.62
C ALA A 57 -4.62 6.15 1.92
N LEU A 58 -4.58 6.12 0.59
CA LEU A 58 -3.53 6.77 -0.19
C LEU A 58 -3.60 8.30 -0.10
N ALA A 59 -4.80 8.89 -0.05
CA ALA A 59 -4.97 10.32 0.16
C ALA A 59 -4.43 10.76 1.54
N GLU A 60 -4.66 9.96 2.58
CA GLU A 60 -4.12 10.20 3.92
C GLU A 60 -2.59 10.09 3.95
N LEU A 61 -2.02 9.05 3.33
CA LEU A 61 -0.56 8.92 3.18
C LEU A 61 0.03 10.13 2.44
N HIS A 62 -0.65 10.58 1.38
CA HIS A 62 -0.21 11.77 0.64
C HIS A 62 -0.35 13.04 1.49
N ARG A 63 -1.40 13.18 2.28
CA ARG A 63 -1.62 14.33 3.17
C ARG A 63 -0.51 14.47 4.21
N VAL A 64 -0.18 13.38 4.91
CA VAL A 64 0.76 13.42 6.04
C VAL A 64 2.22 13.50 5.63
N LEU A 65 2.59 12.98 4.47
CA LEU A 65 3.96 13.07 3.95
C LEU A 65 4.29 14.50 3.55
N ARG A 66 5.48 14.98 3.88
CA ARG A 66 6.01 16.24 3.34
C ARG A 66 6.22 16.14 1.83
N PRO A 67 6.09 17.24 1.07
CA PRO A 67 6.48 17.28 -0.34
C PRO A 67 7.93 16.79 -0.54
N GLY A 68 8.16 16.00 -1.58
CA GLY A 68 9.46 15.38 -1.88
C GLY A 68 9.82 14.15 -1.04
N ARG A 69 8.95 13.76 -0.10
CA ARG A 69 9.18 12.59 0.76
C ARG A 69 8.58 11.32 0.18
N GLU A 70 9.05 10.17 0.69
CA GLU A 70 8.80 8.87 0.09
C GLU A 70 7.74 8.03 0.82
N LEU A 71 6.96 7.32 0.01
CA LEU A 71 6.16 6.17 0.39
C LEU A 71 6.91 4.91 -0.05
N ARG A 72 7.28 4.04 0.88
CA ARG A 72 7.75 2.69 0.59
C ARG A 72 6.59 1.71 0.70
N PHE A 73 6.46 0.82 -0.26
CA PHE A 73 5.33 -0.12 -0.26
C PHE A 73 5.76 -1.54 -0.63
N PHE A 74 5.13 -2.49 0.04
CA PHE A 74 5.19 -3.92 -0.25
C PHE A 74 3.76 -4.44 -0.25
N GLU A 75 3.22 -4.83 -1.42
CA GLU A 75 1.80 -5.08 -1.56
C GLU A 75 1.49 -6.22 -2.53
N HIS A 76 0.36 -6.91 -2.29
CA HIS A 76 -0.26 -7.75 -3.33
C HIS A 76 -0.75 -6.87 -4.48
N VAL A 77 -0.61 -7.40 -5.70
CA VAL A 77 -1.09 -6.70 -6.89
C VAL A 77 -1.76 -7.65 -7.88
N ARG A 78 -2.60 -7.07 -8.72
CA ARG A 78 -3.13 -7.78 -9.86
C ARG A 78 -2.01 -8.33 -10.73
N ALA A 79 -2.16 -9.59 -11.14
CA ALA A 79 -1.22 -10.25 -12.04
C ALA A 79 -1.22 -9.62 -13.44
N ASP A 80 -0.04 -9.59 -14.07
CA ASP A 80 0.12 -9.10 -15.44
C ASP A 80 -0.50 -10.04 -16.47
N THR A 81 -0.63 -11.33 -16.15
CA THR A 81 -1.23 -12.31 -17.05
C THR A 81 -2.75 -12.35 -16.90
N VAL A 82 -3.46 -12.33 -18.04
CA VAL A 82 -4.94 -12.35 -18.07
C VAL A 82 -5.52 -13.57 -17.35
N GLY A 83 -4.88 -14.74 -17.49
CA GLY A 83 -5.33 -15.98 -16.83
C GLY A 83 -5.32 -15.85 -15.31
N LEU A 84 -4.20 -15.46 -14.73
CA LEU A 84 -4.08 -15.32 -13.27
C LEU A 84 -4.92 -14.15 -12.75
N ALA A 85 -5.03 -13.04 -13.50
CA ALA A 85 -5.88 -11.92 -13.12
C ALA A 85 -7.38 -12.30 -13.08
N ARG A 86 -7.82 -13.24 -13.92
CA ARG A 86 -9.18 -13.82 -13.84
C ARG A 86 -9.34 -14.68 -12.59
N VAL A 87 -8.35 -15.52 -12.28
CA VAL A 87 -8.34 -16.32 -11.04
C VAL A 87 -8.39 -15.43 -9.81
N GLN A 88 -7.60 -14.35 -9.76
CA GLN A 88 -7.62 -13.37 -8.68
C GLN A 88 -9.01 -12.74 -8.49
N ARG A 89 -9.67 -12.31 -9.58
CA ARG A 89 -11.04 -11.75 -9.49
C ARG A 89 -12.07 -12.75 -8.95
N LEU A 90 -11.94 -14.02 -9.30
CA LEU A 90 -12.82 -15.06 -8.76
C LEU A 90 -12.47 -15.35 -7.28
N ALA A 91 -11.20 -15.41 -6.95
CA ALA A 91 -10.74 -15.58 -5.57
C ALA A 91 -11.24 -14.45 -4.67
N ASP A 92 -11.21 -13.19 -5.13
CA ASP A 92 -11.63 -12.01 -4.37
C ASP A 92 -13.14 -12.03 -3.98
N LEU A 93 -13.94 -12.95 -4.50
CA LEU A 93 -15.31 -13.15 -4.02
C LEU A 93 -15.37 -13.74 -2.59
N ILE A 94 -14.33 -14.47 -2.18
CA ILE A 94 -14.29 -15.16 -0.89
C ILE A 94 -13.06 -14.77 -0.08
N TRP A 95 -11.94 -14.50 -0.75
CA TRP A 95 -10.63 -14.25 -0.17
C TRP A 95 -10.62 -13.16 0.90
N PRO A 96 -11.24 -11.98 0.68
CA PRO A 96 -11.25 -10.91 1.68
C PRO A 96 -11.91 -11.32 2.99
N THR A 97 -12.96 -12.13 2.93
CA THR A 97 -13.67 -12.62 4.12
C THR A 97 -12.81 -13.56 4.96
N LEU A 98 -11.94 -14.35 4.32
CA LEU A 98 -11.11 -15.36 4.99
C LEU A 98 -9.73 -14.81 5.41
N LEU A 99 -9.24 -13.78 4.73
CA LEU A 99 -7.86 -13.31 4.85
C LEU A 99 -7.78 -11.79 5.13
N GLY A 100 -8.54 -11.34 6.13
CA GLY A 100 -8.39 -10.02 6.72
C GLY A 100 -8.63 -8.86 5.74
N GLY A 101 -9.59 -9.00 4.81
CA GLY A 101 -9.93 -7.94 3.86
C GLY A 101 -9.02 -7.86 2.63
N CYS A 102 -8.04 -8.76 2.48
CA CYS A 102 -7.08 -8.71 1.38
C CYS A 102 -7.74 -8.99 0.02
N HIS A 103 -7.61 -8.06 -0.91
CA HIS A 103 -8.01 -8.20 -2.32
C HIS A 103 -6.78 -8.44 -3.19
N THR A 104 -6.71 -9.59 -3.84
CA THR A 104 -5.55 -9.97 -4.66
C THR A 104 -5.57 -9.34 -6.05
N SER A 105 -6.74 -8.88 -6.52
CA SER A 105 -6.92 -8.33 -7.88
C SER A 105 -6.83 -6.81 -7.97
N ARG A 106 -6.51 -6.10 -6.88
CA ARG A 106 -6.36 -4.64 -6.87
C ARG A 106 -5.20 -4.19 -7.72
N ASP A 107 -5.42 -3.12 -8.49
CA ASP A 107 -4.35 -2.43 -9.21
C ASP A 107 -3.73 -1.35 -8.31
N THR A 108 -2.95 -1.81 -7.33
CA THR A 108 -2.35 -0.94 -6.31
C THR A 108 -1.40 0.08 -6.91
N LEU A 109 -0.70 -0.26 -8.00
CA LEU A 109 0.19 0.70 -8.68
C LEU A 109 -0.58 1.83 -9.35
N ALA A 110 -1.66 1.51 -10.05
CA ALA A 110 -2.54 2.53 -10.63
C ALA A 110 -3.16 3.41 -9.54
N ALA A 111 -3.55 2.83 -8.40
CA ALA A 111 -4.08 3.59 -7.26
C ALA A 111 -3.03 4.55 -6.67
N ILE A 112 -1.78 4.11 -6.47
CA ILE A 112 -0.67 4.95 -5.99
C ILE A 112 -0.43 6.14 -6.93
N THR A 113 -0.35 5.90 -8.24
CA THR A 113 -0.15 6.99 -9.22
C THR A 113 -1.36 7.93 -9.30
N THR A 114 -2.58 7.39 -9.24
CA THR A 114 -3.81 8.19 -9.24
C THR A 114 -3.91 9.08 -7.99
N ALA A 115 -3.40 8.63 -6.86
CA ALA A 115 -3.32 9.41 -5.62
C ALA A 115 -2.28 10.55 -5.70
N GLY A 116 -1.50 10.64 -6.79
CA GLY A 116 -0.55 11.70 -7.07
C GLY A 116 0.87 11.42 -6.62
N PHE A 117 1.20 10.16 -6.34
CA PHE A 117 2.58 9.74 -6.11
C PHE A 117 3.31 9.44 -7.42
N GLU A 118 4.60 9.71 -7.46
CA GLU A 118 5.52 9.36 -8.54
C GLU A 118 6.32 8.12 -8.15
N VAL A 119 6.10 6.99 -8.83
CA VAL A 119 6.84 5.75 -8.58
C VAL A 119 8.23 5.86 -9.18
N THR A 120 9.26 5.78 -8.32
CA THR A 120 10.68 5.93 -8.72
C THR A 120 11.46 4.63 -8.69
N SER A 121 10.98 3.63 -7.95
CA SER A 121 11.56 2.29 -7.92
C SER A 121 10.46 1.26 -7.81
N LEU A 122 10.57 0.18 -8.58
CA LEU A 122 9.58 -0.89 -8.59
C LEU A 122 10.24 -2.23 -8.89
N GLN A 123 10.01 -3.18 -8.01
CA GLN A 123 10.36 -4.58 -8.21
C GLN A 123 9.10 -5.43 -8.15
N ARG A 124 8.86 -6.27 -9.16
CA ARG A 124 7.77 -7.23 -9.19
C ARG A 124 8.33 -8.62 -8.96
N PHE A 125 7.66 -9.41 -8.15
CA PHE A 125 8.06 -10.78 -7.86
C PHE A 125 6.86 -11.62 -7.43
N ARG A 126 7.08 -12.92 -7.26
CA ARG A 126 6.07 -13.87 -6.76
C ARG A 126 6.55 -14.45 -5.44
N PHE A 127 5.68 -14.39 -4.45
CA PHE A 127 5.93 -14.99 -3.14
C PHE A 127 4.66 -15.68 -2.60
N PRO A 128 4.74 -16.95 -2.14
CA PRO A 128 5.91 -17.84 -2.30
C PRO A 128 6.18 -18.19 -3.75
N GLU A 129 7.42 -18.53 -4.05
CA GLU A 129 7.80 -19.09 -5.36
C GLU A 129 7.18 -20.47 -5.49
N SER A 130 6.09 -20.58 -6.25
CA SER A 130 5.35 -21.81 -6.49
C SER A 130 5.08 -21.98 -7.99
N ARG A 131 5.14 -23.23 -8.46
CA ARG A 131 4.70 -23.57 -9.83
C ARG A 131 3.19 -23.52 -9.99
N LEU A 132 2.44 -23.61 -8.88
CA LEU A 132 0.98 -23.51 -8.90
C LEU A 132 0.56 -22.03 -8.95
N PRO A 133 -0.47 -21.68 -9.72
CA PRO A 133 -1.03 -20.34 -9.76
C PRO A 133 -1.70 -20.01 -8.43
N GLN A 134 -1.04 -19.20 -7.60
CA GLN A 134 -1.61 -18.72 -6.35
C GLN A 134 -2.08 -17.27 -6.53
N PRO A 135 -3.34 -16.94 -6.21
CA PRO A 135 -3.89 -15.60 -6.39
C PRO A 135 -3.09 -14.52 -5.64
N ALA A 136 -2.63 -14.81 -4.44
CA ALA A 136 -1.85 -13.89 -3.61
C ALA A 136 -0.35 -13.87 -3.92
N ALA A 137 0.18 -14.67 -4.88
CA ALA A 137 1.61 -14.71 -5.16
C ALA A 137 2.18 -13.44 -5.84
N PRO A 138 1.47 -12.70 -6.71
CA PRO A 138 2.00 -11.47 -7.28
C PRO A 138 2.16 -10.37 -6.24
N HIS A 139 3.40 -9.88 -6.07
CA HIS A 139 3.75 -8.80 -5.17
C HIS A 139 4.54 -7.72 -5.88
N VAL A 140 4.50 -6.54 -5.31
CA VAL A 140 5.39 -5.42 -5.64
C VAL A 140 6.08 -4.90 -4.40
N LEU A 141 7.34 -4.56 -4.56
CA LEU A 141 8.12 -3.76 -3.63
C LEU A 141 8.54 -2.49 -4.36
N GLY A 142 8.30 -1.33 -3.78
CA GLY A 142 8.62 -0.09 -4.48
C GLY A 142 8.75 1.12 -3.59
N VAL A 143 9.19 2.19 -4.23
CA VAL A 143 9.30 3.53 -3.65
C VAL A 143 8.56 4.50 -4.56
N ALA A 144 7.74 5.35 -3.97
CA ALA A 144 7.07 6.43 -4.65
C ALA A 144 7.25 7.73 -3.85
N HIS A 145 7.32 8.87 -4.53
CA HIS A 145 7.51 10.18 -3.89
C HIS A 145 6.25 11.03 -3.99
N ARG A 146 5.96 11.78 -2.92
CA ARG A 146 5.05 12.91 -3.01
C ARG A 146 5.74 14.03 -3.77
N PRO A 147 5.22 14.50 -4.93
CA PRO A 147 5.84 15.59 -5.69
C PRO A 147 6.03 16.87 -4.87
N THR A 148 7.08 17.63 -5.18
CA THR A 148 7.38 18.90 -4.50
C THR A 148 6.52 20.06 -4.98
N SER A 149 5.92 19.96 -6.17
CA SER A 149 5.05 21.00 -6.73
C SER A 149 3.84 20.43 -7.48
N PRO A 150 2.72 21.19 -7.56
CA PRO A 150 1.53 20.78 -8.32
C PRO A 150 1.79 20.66 -9.85
N GLN A 151 2.79 21.35 -10.39
CA GLN A 151 3.12 21.39 -11.81
C GLN A 151 3.64 20.04 -12.37
N ALA A 152 4.17 19.16 -11.51
CA ALA A 152 4.58 17.83 -11.93
C ALA A 152 3.39 16.94 -12.37
N ARG A 153 2.19 17.20 -11.87
CA ARG A 153 0.97 16.47 -12.26
C ARG A 153 0.54 16.73 -13.73
N ASP A 154 0.70 17.96 -14.19
CA ASP A 154 0.25 18.35 -15.53
C ASP A 154 1.23 17.88 -16.61
N SER A 155 2.52 17.81 -16.31
CA SER A 155 3.54 17.31 -17.22
C SER A 155 3.35 15.82 -17.56
N LEU A 156 2.97 15.00 -16.56
CA LEU A 156 2.69 13.57 -16.76
C LEU A 156 1.38 13.34 -17.55
N ARG A 157 0.35 14.14 -17.31
CA ARG A 157 -0.90 14.07 -18.10
C ARG A 157 -0.68 14.45 -19.56
N SER A 158 0.17 15.44 -19.83
CA SER A 158 0.49 15.88 -21.18
C SER A 158 1.38 14.92 -21.96
N ALA A 159 2.14 14.05 -21.26
CA ALA A 159 3.01 13.07 -21.90
C ALA A 159 2.31 11.72 -22.20
N LEU A 160 1.10 11.52 -21.69
CA LEU A 160 0.31 10.28 -21.84
C LEU A 160 -0.95 10.47 -22.71
N GLY A 161 -1.20 11.65 -23.21
CA GLY A 161 -2.26 12.01 -24.19
C GLY A 161 -1.67 12.32 -25.55
#